data_84cbd3fb9b6268d5bc707f5ec4442cd9
#
_entry.id   84cbd3fb9b6268d5bc707f5ec4442cd9
#
_cell.length_a   1.000
_cell.length_b   1.000
_cell.length_c   1.000
_cell.angle_alpha   90.00
_cell.angle_beta   90.00
_cell.angle_gamma   90.00
#
_symmetry.space_group_name_H-M   'P 1'
#
loop_
_entity.id
_entity.type
_entity.pdbx_description
1 polymer ?
#
loop_
_entity_poly.entity_id
_entity_poly.type
_entity_poly.pdbx_seq_one_letter_code
_entity_poly.pdbx_strand_id
1 'polypeptide(L)'
;MTNSYIKDTMDTFSEFEVEQDDLDYWFNVINEEVFEGTCPSPHLMLVKRQRGSWGYVKQAEFGGEHWVALFMSPKFPTLAAFIQILAHEMIHVWQFLSVGDTGNHNKNFYSWRDRFKEFGLDLRRNY
;
A
#
# COMPACT_ATOMS: atom_id res chain seq x y z
N MET A 1 1.72 -18.46 -18.37
CA MET A 1 1.95 -18.25 -16.93
C MET A 1 2.50 -16.86 -16.69
N THR A 2 1.80 -16.04 -15.92
CA THR A 2 2.22 -14.67 -15.68
C THR A 2 3.19 -14.65 -14.50
N ASN A 3 4.39 -14.13 -14.68
CA ASN A 3 5.34 -13.94 -13.59
C ASN A 3 4.85 -12.79 -12.70
N SER A 4 4.84 -13.01 -11.41
CA SER A 4 4.48 -12.00 -10.43
C SER A 4 5.67 -11.68 -9.55
N TYR A 5 6.11 -10.42 -9.56
CA TYR A 5 7.17 -9.96 -8.65
C TYR A 5 6.72 -10.05 -7.19
N ILE A 6 5.43 -9.78 -6.94
CA ILE A 6 4.86 -9.88 -5.59
C ILE A 6 4.93 -11.31 -5.08
N LYS A 7 4.44 -12.28 -5.85
CA LYS A 7 4.44 -13.69 -5.44
C LYS A 7 5.85 -14.20 -5.16
N ASP A 8 6.81 -13.80 -5.99
CA ASP A 8 8.20 -14.24 -5.88
C ASP A 8 8.87 -13.74 -4.59
N THR A 9 8.35 -12.67 -4.00
CA THR A 9 8.94 -12.05 -2.81
C THR A 9 8.22 -12.37 -1.51
N MET A 10 7.05 -13.02 -1.56
CA MET A 10 6.27 -13.31 -0.35
C MET A 10 6.91 -14.34 0.58
N ASP A 11 7.94 -15.05 0.14
CA ASP A 11 8.68 -16.02 0.94
C ASP A 11 9.95 -15.44 1.57
N THR A 12 10.11 -14.13 1.60
CA THR A 12 11.29 -13.51 2.21
C THR A 12 11.13 -13.41 3.72
N PHE A 13 12.19 -13.76 4.46
CA PHE A 13 12.16 -13.79 5.92
C PHE A 13 13.18 -12.87 6.58
N SER A 14 13.99 -12.16 5.80
CA SER A 14 14.99 -11.22 6.30
C SER A 14 14.38 -9.85 6.55
N GLU A 15 14.88 -9.16 7.58
CA GLU A 15 14.51 -7.78 7.86
C GLU A 15 14.73 -6.92 6.62
N PHE A 16 13.81 -6.00 6.36
CA PHE A 16 13.84 -5.13 5.20
C PHE A 16 13.90 -3.67 5.61
N GLU A 17 14.96 -2.99 5.17
CA GLU A 17 15.09 -1.54 5.30
C GLU A 17 14.65 -0.89 4.00
N VAL A 18 13.73 0.06 4.09
CA VAL A 18 13.09 0.70 2.94
C VAL A 18 13.80 2.02 2.64
N GLU A 19 14.26 2.16 1.41
CA GLU A 19 14.70 3.46 0.89
C GLU A 19 13.58 4.05 0.02
N GLN A 20 13.67 5.34 -0.29
CA GLN A 20 12.64 5.99 -1.10
C GLN A 20 12.45 5.32 -2.45
N ASP A 21 13.56 4.90 -3.09
CA ASP A 21 13.48 4.20 -4.38
C ASP A 21 12.76 2.86 -4.26
N ASP A 22 12.89 2.16 -3.13
CA ASP A 22 12.16 0.92 -2.88
C ASP A 22 10.66 1.17 -2.77
N LEU A 23 10.28 2.23 -2.06
CA LEU A 23 8.88 2.60 -1.90
C LEU A 23 8.25 2.93 -3.26
N ASP A 24 8.93 3.74 -4.06
CA ASP A 24 8.48 4.11 -5.39
C ASP A 24 8.37 2.88 -6.30
N TYR A 25 9.37 2.01 -6.27
CA TYR A 25 9.39 0.79 -7.08
C TYR A 25 8.23 -0.15 -6.73
N TRP A 26 8.07 -0.48 -5.45
CA TRP A 26 7.03 -1.41 -5.04
C TRP A 26 5.63 -0.85 -5.16
N PHE A 27 5.46 0.46 -4.99
CA PHE A 27 4.19 1.11 -5.31
C PHE A 27 3.80 0.84 -6.76
N ASN A 28 4.73 1.05 -7.69
CA ASN A 28 4.48 0.84 -9.10
C ASN A 28 4.20 -0.64 -9.43
N VAL A 29 4.97 -1.56 -8.86
CA VAL A 29 4.77 -3.01 -9.06
C VAL A 29 3.38 -3.43 -8.56
N ILE A 30 3.03 -3.04 -7.34
CA ILE A 30 1.72 -3.38 -6.76
C ILE A 30 0.60 -2.76 -7.59
N ASN A 31 0.76 -1.53 -8.01
CA ASN A 31 -0.25 -0.86 -8.82
C ASN A 31 -0.49 -1.61 -10.14
N GLU A 32 0.57 -2.00 -10.83
CA GLU A 32 0.44 -2.76 -12.07
C GLU A 32 -0.18 -4.14 -11.84
N GLU A 33 0.34 -4.90 -10.88
CA GLU A 33 -0.06 -6.29 -10.69
C GLU A 33 -1.42 -6.43 -10.00
N VAL A 34 -1.65 -5.71 -8.92
CA VAL A 34 -2.87 -5.85 -8.11
C VAL A 34 -3.97 -4.91 -8.58
N PHE A 35 -3.66 -3.65 -8.79
CA PHE A 35 -4.65 -2.61 -9.10
C PHE A 35 -4.85 -2.38 -10.60
N GLU A 36 -4.09 -3.07 -11.45
CA GLU A 36 -4.16 -2.92 -12.91
C GLU A 36 -3.98 -1.47 -13.36
N GLY A 37 -3.11 -0.74 -12.66
CA GLY A 37 -2.82 0.66 -12.94
C GLY A 37 -3.87 1.65 -12.46
N THR A 38 -4.88 1.20 -11.73
CA THR A 38 -6.02 2.06 -11.35
C THR A 38 -5.82 2.85 -10.07
N CYS A 39 -4.76 2.56 -9.29
CA CYS A 39 -4.49 3.32 -8.08
C CYS A 39 -3.77 4.62 -8.42
N PRO A 40 -4.40 5.79 -8.18
CA PRO A 40 -3.73 7.06 -8.46
C PRO A 40 -2.50 7.24 -7.58
N SER A 41 -1.53 8.01 -8.06
CA SER A 41 -0.27 8.24 -7.34
C SER A 41 -0.45 9.27 -6.23
N PRO A 42 -0.22 8.89 -4.97
CA PRO A 42 -0.17 9.85 -3.87
C PRO A 42 1.26 10.38 -3.71
N HIS A 43 1.47 11.25 -2.75
CA HIS A 43 2.82 11.53 -2.29
C HIS A 43 3.30 10.35 -1.46
N LEU A 44 4.44 9.75 -1.83
CA LEU A 44 5.01 8.60 -1.15
C LEU A 44 6.13 9.05 -0.22
N MET A 45 5.99 8.80 1.07
CA MET A 45 6.92 9.29 2.09
C MET A 45 7.31 8.22 3.09
N LEU A 46 8.60 8.21 3.44
CA LEU A 46 9.10 7.40 4.54
C LEU A 46 9.12 8.25 5.80
N VAL A 47 8.57 7.71 6.88
CA VAL A 47 8.56 8.39 8.17
C VAL A 47 8.91 7.39 9.26
N LYS A 48 9.59 7.87 10.30
CA LYS A 48 9.88 7.03 11.45
C LYS A 48 8.56 6.45 11.98
N ARG A 49 8.55 5.13 12.24
CA ARG A 49 7.36 4.45 12.73
C ARG A 49 6.77 5.15 13.94
N GLN A 50 5.51 5.51 13.84
CA GLN A 50 4.75 6.07 14.95
C GLN A 50 4.03 4.95 15.68
N ARG A 51 3.62 5.24 16.91
CA ARG A 51 3.02 4.29 17.84
C ARG A 51 2.01 3.35 17.15
N GLY A 52 2.36 2.06 17.05
CA GLY A 52 1.47 1.02 16.55
C GLY A 52 1.18 1.02 15.07
N SER A 53 1.76 1.93 14.28
CA SER A 53 1.47 2.03 12.85
C SER A 53 2.70 1.78 12.00
N TRP A 54 2.59 0.85 11.06
CA TRP A 54 3.62 0.57 10.06
C TRP A 54 3.47 1.47 8.82
N GLY A 55 2.26 1.95 8.57
CA GLY A 55 1.95 2.83 7.46
C GLY A 55 0.58 3.47 7.65
N TYR A 56 0.35 4.57 6.98
CA TYR A 56 -0.94 5.25 7.00
C TYR A 56 -1.09 6.19 5.80
N VAL A 57 -2.34 6.56 5.51
CA VAL A 57 -2.67 7.51 4.45
C VAL A 57 -3.36 8.71 5.09
N LYS A 58 -2.94 9.90 4.69
CA LYS A 58 -3.58 11.15 5.10
C LYS A 58 -4.00 11.95 3.89
N GLN A 59 -5.09 12.69 4.03
CA GLN A 59 -5.52 13.66 3.03
C GLN A 59 -5.65 15.03 3.67
N ALA A 60 -5.40 16.06 2.87
CA ALA A 60 -5.50 17.44 3.28
C ALA A 60 -5.83 18.32 2.09
N GLU A 61 -6.36 19.50 2.33
CA GLU A 61 -6.60 20.50 1.29
C GLU A 61 -5.76 21.73 1.56
N PHE A 62 -5.04 22.18 0.54
CA PHE A 62 -4.22 23.38 0.58
C PHE A 62 -4.48 24.21 -0.68
N GLY A 63 -4.89 25.47 -0.50
CA GLY A 63 -5.08 26.37 -1.63
C GLY A 63 -6.07 25.86 -2.68
N GLY A 64 -7.06 25.09 -2.27
CA GLY A 64 -8.03 24.47 -3.16
C GLY A 64 -7.59 23.15 -3.77
N GLU A 65 -6.39 22.69 -3.46
CA GLU A 65 -5.87 21.41 -3.94
C GLU A 65 -6.05 20.31 -2.90
N HIS A 66 -6.45 19.14 -3.37
CA HIS A 66 -6.61 17.95 -2.54
C HIS A 66 -5.31 17.14 -2.55
N TRP A 67 -4.72 16.98 -1.38
CA TRP A 67 -3.47 16.24 -1.19
C TRP A 67 -3.74 14.90 -0.54
N VAL A 68 -3.16 13.85 -1.11
CA VAL A 68 -3.14 12.52 -0.49
C VAL A 68 -1.68 12.08 -0.38
N ALA A 69 -1.29 11.67 0.82
CA ALA A 69 0.07 11.18 1.09
C ALA A 69 -0.01 9.82 1.75
N LEU A 70 0.84 8.91 1.29
CA LEU A 70 1.02 7.58 1.84
C LEU A 70 2.35 7.53 2.57
N PHE A 71 2.31 7.22 3.86
CA PHE A 71 3.48 7.17 4.73
C PHE A 71 3.77 5.72 5.09
N MET A 72 5.04 5.33 4.98
CA MET A 72 5.51 3.99 5.37
C MET A 72 6.68 4.10 6.32
N SER A 73 6.76 3.17 7.26
CA SER A 73 7.93 3.01 8.11
C SER A 73 9.16 2.70 7.24
N PRO A 74 10.37 3.11 7.65
CA PRO A 74 11.58 2.79 6.90
C PRO A 74 12.11 1.38 7.19
N LYS A 75 11.46 0.61 8.05
CA LYS A 75 11.95 -0.71 8.44
C LYS A 75 10.81 -1.66 8.72
N PHE A 76 10.92 -2.88 8.19
CA PHE A 76 9.90 -3.93 8.34
C PHE A 76 10.57 -5.25 8.72
N PRO A 77 9.83 -6.15 9.39
CA PRO A 77 10.35 -7.48 9.71
C PRO A 77 10.79 -8.25 8.46
N THR A 78 10.07 -8.10 7.35
CA THR A 78 10.38 -8.75 6.07
C THR A 78 9.93 -7.88 4.91
N LEU A 79 10.47 -8.14 3.72
CA LEU A 79 9.99 -7.51 2.49
C LEU A 79 8.51 -7.87 2.25
N ALA A 80 8.14 -9.12 2.53
CA ALA A 80 6.75 -9.56 2.39
C ALA A 80 5.79 -8.72 3.25
N ALA A 81 6.17 -8.45 4.50
CA ALA A 81 5.37 -7.60 5.39
C ALA A 81 5.24 -6.17 4.84
N PHE A 82 6.33 -5.63 4.30
CA PHE A 82 6.32 -4.30 3.68
C PHE A 82 5.33 -4.26 2.50
N ILE A 83 5.41 -5.23 1.60
CA ILE A 83 4.52 -5.30 0.42
C ILE A 83 3.07 -5.41 0.87
N GLN A 84 2.79 -6.27 1.84
CA GLN A 84 1.44 -6.49 2.35
C GLN A 84 0.82 -5.20 2.91
N ILE A 85 1.58 -4.48 3.73
CA ILE A 85 1.10 -3.25 4.36
C ILE A 85 1.00 -2.13 3.33
N LEU A 86 1.96 -2.02 2.42
CA LEU A 86 1.89 -1.02 1.34
C LEU A 86 0.63 -1.23 0.49
N ALA A 87 0.34 -2.47 0.09
CA ALA A 87 -0.85 -2.77 -0.69
C ALA A 87 -2.14 -2.40 0.07
N HIS A 88 -2.19 -2.64 1.38
CA HIS A 88 -3.31 -2.23 2.23
C HIS A 88 -3.50 -0.71 2.19
N GLU A 89 -2.42 0.05 2.39
CA GLU A 89 -2.49 1.52 2.37
C GLU A 89 -2.87 2.05 0.98
N MET A 90 -2.48 1.37 -0.08
CA MET A 90 -2.86 1.75 -1.45
C MET A 90 -4.36 1.65 -1.68
N ILE A 91 -5.07 0.74 -1.01
CA ILE A 91 -6.53 0.71 -1.09
C ILE A 91 -7.11 2.02 -0.55
N HIS A 92 -6.57 2.55 0.54
CA HIS A 92 -7.03 3.83 1.09
C HIS A 92 -6.78 4.99 0.13
N VAL A 93 -5.64 4.98 -0.58
CA VAL A 93 -5.38 5.98 -1.63
C VAL A 93 -6.44 5.89 -2.72
N TRP A 94 -6.75 4.68 -3.18
CA TRP A 94 -7.78 4.43 -4.17
C TRP A 94 -9.16 4.91 -3.68
N GLN A 95 -9.50 4.65 -2.40
CA GLN A 95 -10.75 5.13 -1.81
C GLN A 95 -10.85 6.66 -1.87
N PHE A 96 -9.79 7.35 -1.49
CA PHE A 96 -9.80 8.82 -1.46
C PHE A 96 -9.78 9.45 -2.86
N LEU A 97 -8.97 8.93 -3.76
CA LEU A 97 -8.70 9.57 -5.05
C LEU A 97 -9.56 9.05 -6.21
N SER A 98 -9.99 7.80 -6.16
CA SER A 98 -10.78 7.20 -7.25
C SER A 98 -12.26 7.10 -6.92
N VAL A 99 -12.60 6.74 -5.70
CA VAL A 99 -13.98 6.48 -5.30
C VAL A 99 -14.61 7.70 -4.61
N GLY A 100 -13.79 8.53 -3.98
CA GLY A 100 -14.30 9.64 -3.16
C GLY A 100 -14.89 9.14 -1.85
N ASP A 101 -14.36 8.04 -1.32
CA ASP A 101 -14.84 7.37 -0.11
C ASP A 101 -14.15 7.90 1.14
N THR A 102 -14.63 7.46 2.30
CA THR A 102 -14.15 7.89 3.62
C THR A 102 -12.81 7.31 4.03
N GLY A 103 -12.33 6.25 3.35
CA GLY A 103 -11.09 5.56 3.73
C GLY A 103 -11.25 4.59 4.89
N ASN A 104 -12.48 4.26 5.27
CA ASN A 104 -12.77 3.25 6.29
C ASN A 104 -12.58 1.83 5.75
N HIS A 105 -12.47 0.84 6.64
CA HIS A 105 -12.42 -0.57 6.27
C HIS A 105 -13.85 -1.07 5.98
N ASN A 106 -14.42 -0.55 4.90
CA ASN A 106 -15.81 -0.78 4.51
C ASN A 106 -15.91 -1.76 3.32
N LYS A 107 -17.07 -1.81 2.68
CA LYS A 107 -17.33 -2.69 1.55
C LYS A 107 -16.38 -2.42 0.38
N ASN A 108 -16.11 -1.16 0.07
CA ASN A 108 -15.18 -0.79 -1.00
C ASN A 108 -13.77 -1.28 -0.69
N PHE A 109 -13.33 -1.13 0.56
CA PHE A 109 -12.04 -1.63 0.99
C PHE A 109 -11.94 -3.15 0.79
N TYR A 110 -12.90 -3.91 1.30
CA TYR A 110 -12.88 -5.37 1.20
C TYR A 110 -13.20 -5.91 -0.20
N SER A 111 -13.61 -5.06 -1.12
CA SER A 111 -13.81 -5.48 -2.52
C SER A 111 -12.51 -5.95 -3.17
N TRP A 112 -11.36 -5.60 -2.62
CA TRP A 112 -10.05 -6.02 -3.10
C TRP A 112 -9.59 -7.38 -2.55
N ARG A 113 -10.35 -8.00 -1.67
CA ARG A 113 -9.95 -9.24 -0.98
C ARG A 113 -9.57 -10.36 -1.93
N ASP A 114 -10.40 -10.65 -2.92
CA ASP A 114 -10.15 -11.76 -3.85
C ASP A 114 -8.93 -11.47 -4.73
N ARG A 115 -8.80 -10.23 -5.17
CA ARG A 115 -7.64 -9.81 -5.95
C ARG A 115 -6.34 -9.95 -5.16
N PHE A 116 -6.36 -9.56 -3.88
CA PHE A 116 -5.21 -9.71 -2.99
C PHE A 116 -4.82 -11.19 -2.84
N LYS A 117 -5.80 -12.07 -2.68
CA LYS A 117 -5.52 -13.51 -2.55
C LYS A 117 -4.79 -14.08 -3.76
N GLU A 118 -5.06 -13.59 -4.96
CA GLU A 118 -4.37 -14.04 -6.17
C GLU A 118 -2.86 -13.84 -6.09
N PHE A 119 -2.41 -12.88 -5.30
CA PHE A 119 -1.00 -12.53 -5.14
C PHE A 119 -0.40 -13.00 -3.81
N GLY A 120 -1.14 -13.80 -3.05
CA GLY A 120 -0.69 -14.27 -1.74
C GLY A 120 -0.76 -13.21 -0.66
N LEU A 121 -1.50 -12.13 -0.90
CA LEU A 121 -1.70 -11.06 0.07
C LEU A 121 -2.93 -11.34 0.93
N ASP A 122 -2.82 -11.00 2.21
CA ASP A 122 -3.90 -11.18 3.17
C ASP A 122 -4.49 -9.82 3.52
N LEU A 123 -5.74 -9.58 3.15
CA LEU A 123 -6.40 -8.31 3.39
C LEU A 123 -7.02 -8.30 4.77
N ARG A 124 -6.38 -7.63 5.70
CA ARG A 124 -6.82 -7.48 7.09
C ARG A 124 -7.12 -6.02 7.41
N ARG A 125 -7.88 -5.84 8.47
CA ARG A 125 -8.10 -4.51 9.02
C ARG A 125 -6.84 -3.94 9.68
N ASN A 126 -6.10 -4.79 10.40
CA ASN A 126 -4.88 -4.42 11.13
C ASN A 126 -3.78 -5.46 10.89
N TYR A 127 -2.55 -5.02 11.00
CA TYR A 127 -1.38 -5.89 10.87
C TYR A 127 -0.49 -5.89 12.11
#